data_9b6faa0709d7b2b4b0b33195f27cc9d4
#
_entry.id   9b6faa0709d7b2b4b0b33195f27cc9d4
#
_cell.length_a   1.000
_cell.length_b   1.000
_cell.length_c   1.000
_cell.angle_alpha   90.00
_cell.angle_beta   90.00
_cell.angle_gamma   90.00
#
_symmetry.space_group_name_H-M   'P 1'
#
loop_
_entity.id
_entity.type
_entity.pdbx_description
1 polymer ?
#
loop_
_entity_poly.entity_id
_entity_poly.type
_entity_poly.pdbx_seq_one_letter_code
_entity_poly.pdbx_strand_id
1 'polypeptide(L)'
;MVATNLHRNYTGVSATAAAVIKSQAGRYRMLLAGRALPGCMPPVPLRRAFRCSRSPAPGRKFVLWHVRRNNEIRAALLARDILKLPVRIIFTSAAQRRHSAVPRWLISQADAVIATTEEAAAFVPNVHAVVHHGVDPERFRPAEDRAAAWKLGQYPGKFGIATIGRIRPEKGTDLFVEAMIRLLPQYPDGTALIVGKVTASQRRFQGELKRQIDAAGLTKRIIFTGEIPSDRLPQLVRSLSLLVAGARYEGYGMTPLEAMASGVPVIASDTGFFPAFIGANEAGILVDQLDTGQILSSARNIIDNPGELERMSNRARQRAIDLFGLESEIDGIHRVYEELWT
;
A
#
# COMPACT_ATOMS: atom_id res chain seq x y z
N MET A 1 1.72 5.66 24.47
CA MET A 1 1.41 4.58 23.52
C MET A 1 2.68 3.96 22.97
N VAL A 2 2.61 2.71 22.52
CA VAL A 2 3.71 2.03 21.81
C VAL A 2 3.19 1.56 20.45
N ALA A 3 3.78 2.06 19.37
CA ALA A 3 3.65 1.51 18.05
C ALA A 3 4.86 0.60 17.76
N THR A 4 4.67 -0.44 16.97
CA THR A 4 5.73 -1.43 16.74
C THR A 4 6.09 -1.54 15.26
N ASN A 5 7.38 -1.79 14.98
CA ASN A 5 7.89 -2.21 13.68
C ASN A 5 9.06 -3.18 13.88
N LEU A 6 8.76 -4.45 14.08
CA LEU A 6 9.77 -5.48 14.35
C LEU A 6 10.24 -6.23 13.10
N HIS A 7 9.71 -5.91 11.92
CA HIS A 7 10.07 -6.57 10.67
C HIS A 7 11.35 -5.97 10.06
N ARG A 8 12.19 -6.82 9.46
CA ARG A 8 13.48 -6.40 8.86
C ARG A 8 13.29 -5.55 7.60
N ASN A 9 12.35 -5.94 6.76
CA ASN A 9 12.13 -5.31 5.47
C ASN A 9 11.04 -4.24 5.56
N TYR A 10 11.22 -3.13 4.85
CA TYR A 10 10.17 -2.16 4.62
C TYR A 10 9.13 -2.78 3.67
N THR A 11 7.86 -2.72 4.02
CA THR A 11 6.75 -3.34 3.28
C THR A 11 5.55 -2.40 3.25
N GLY A 12 4.48 -2.71 2.50
CA GLY A 12 3.23 -1.95 2.54
C GLY A 12 2.71 -1.72 3.97
N VAL A 13 2.73 -2.77 4.82
CA VAL A 13 2.38 -2.63 6.26
C VAL A 13 3.30 -1.65 7.00
N SER A 14 4.58 -1.56 6.60
CA SER A 14 5.49 -0.57 7.19
C SER A 14 5.17 0.85 6.70
N ALA A 15 4.75 0.99 5.45
CA ALA A 15 4.40 2.28 4.86
C ALA A 15 3.12 2.85 5.49
N THR A 16 2.06 2.05 5.62
CA THR A 16 0.82 2.47 6.31
C THR A 16 1.06 2.76 7.78
N ALA A 17 1.85 1.92 8.47
CA ALA A 17 2.24 2.18 9.86
C ALA A 17 2.98 3.52 10.01
N ALA A 18 3.92 3.83 9.10
CA ALA A 18 4.68 5.07 9.14
C ALA A 18 3.78 6.30 8.96
N ALA A 19 2.83 6.26 8.01
CA ALA A 19 1.88 7.34 7.77
C ALA A 19 1.03 7.63 9.02
N VAL A 20 0.44 6.60 9.60
CA VAL A 20 -0.38 6.70 10.83
C VAL A 20 0.45 7.22 12.01
N ILE A 21 1.62 6.63 12.28
CA ILE A 21 2.47 7.01 13.42
C ILE A 21 2.93 8.47 13.31
N LYS A 22 3.32 8.91 12.11
CA LYS A 22 3.74 10.29 11.85
C LYS A 22 2.62 11.28 12.20
N SER A 23 1.41 11.02 11.76
CA SER A 23 0.26 11.87 12.01
C SER A 23 -0.16 11.87 13.48
N GLN A 24 -0.06 10.71 14.16
CA GLN A 24 -0.43 10.57 15.58
C GLN A 24 0.60 11.16 16.56
N ALA A 25 1.85 11.40 16.13
CA ALA A 25 2.94 11.83 17.00
C ALA A 25 2.69 13.20 17.67
N GLY A 26 1.90 14.08 17.04
CA GLY A 26 1.49 15.36 17.61
C GLY A 26 0.35 15.25 18.64
N ARG A 27 -0.43 14.18 18.59
CA ARG A 27 -1.63 13.99 19.44
C ARG A 27 -1.37 13.11 20.66
N TYR A 28 -0.51 12.12 20.52
CA TYR A 28 -0.22 11.16 21.58
C TYR A 28 1.26 11.11 21.94
N ARG A 29 1.57 10.91 23.22
CA ARG A 29 2.93 10.58 23.65
C ARG A 29 3.24 9.14 23.21
N MET A 30 4.01 9.00 22.12
CA MET A 30 4.26 7.73 21.44
C MET A 30 5.72 7.30 21.53
N LEU A 31 5.93 5.98 21.48
CA LEU A 31 7.21 5.32 21.25
C LEU A 31 7.09 4.42 20.02
N LEU A 32 8.09 4.44 19.15
CA LEU A 32 8.24 3.45 18.09
C LEU A 32 9.19 2.35 18.58
N ALA A 33 8.67 1.16 18.84
CA ALA A 33 9.48 0.03 19.29
C ALA A 33 9.95 -0.83 18.11
N GLY A 34 11.28 -1.03 18.00
CA GLY A 34 11.89 -1.90 17.00
C GLY A 34 12.74 -1.17 15.99
N ARG A 35 12.36 -1.14 14.71
CA ARG A 35 13.14 -0.58 13.60
C ARG A 35 12.59 0.76 13.14
N ALA A 36 13.48 1.59 12.61
CA ALA A 36 13.12 2.90 12.08
C ALA A 36 12.05 2.81 10.97
N LEU A 37 11.19 3.81 10.96
CA LEU A 37 10.23 4.09 9.90
C LEU A 37 10.48 5.49 9.35
N PRO A 38 10.43 5.69 8.03
CA PRO A 38 10.69 7.00 7.41
C PRO A 38 9.76 8.09 7.97
N GLY A 39 10.34 9.22 8.35
CA GLY A 39 9.61 10.37 8.87
C GLY A 39 8.99 10.21 10.26
N CYS A 40 9.24 9.09 10.95
CA CYS A 40 8.80 8.84 12.32
C CYS A 40 9.88 9.18 13.35
N MET A 41 9.47 9.22 14.63
CA MET A 41 10.40 9.37 15.76
C MET A 41 11.47 8.27 15.76
N PRO A 42 12.67 8.52 16.34
CA PRO A 42 13.71 7.50 16.49
C PRO A 42 13.18 6.26 17.21
N PRO A 43 13.49 5.06 16.71
CA PRO A 43 13.01 3.83 17.32
C PRO A 43 13.73 3.55 18.65
N VAL A 44 13.03 2.86 19.52
CA VAL A 44 13.57 2.36 20.80
C VAL A 44 13.62 0.83 20.81
N PRO A 45 14.57 0.22 21.54
CA PRO A 45 14.59 -1.23 21.73
C PRO A 45 13.39 -1.68 22.57
N LEU A 46 12.91 -2.92 22.37
CA LEU A 46 11.75 -3.48 23.10
C LEU A 46 11.88 -3.35 24.62
N ARG A 47 13.10 -3.57 25.17
CA ARG A 47 13.35 -3.41 26.63
C ARG A 47 12.98 -2.01 27.13
N ARG A 48 13.19 -0.96 26.33
CA ARG A 48 12.80 0.41 26.69
C ARG A 48 11.28 0.59 26.60
N ALA A 49 10.65 0.02 25.57
CA ALA A 49 9.18 0.02 25.45
C ALA A 49 8.54 -0.69 26.64
N PHE A 50 9.04 -1.85 27.08
CA PHE A 50 8.57 -2.54 28.29
C PHE A 50 8.74 -1.68 29.55
N ARG A 51 9.91 -1.05 29.72
CA ARG A 51 10.15 -0.16 30.87
C ARG A 51 9.16 1.00 30.90
N CYS A 52 8.93 1.66 29.77
CA CYS A 52 7.99 2.77 29.68
C CYS A 52 6.52 2.34 29.85
N SER A 53 6.21 1.06 29.60
CA SER A 53 4.87 0.52 29.80
C SER A 53 4.52 0.21 31.26
N ARG A 54 5.49 0.33 32.19
CA ARG A 54 5.24 0.16 33.64
C ARG A 54 4.43 1.31 34.24
N SER A 55 4.56 2.49 33.66
CA SER A 55 3.90 3.72 34.16
C SER A 55 3.08 4.35 33.03
N PRO A 56 1.77 4.09 32.95
CA PRO A 56 0.87 4.77 32.04
C PRO A 56 0.92 6.28 32.22
N ALA A 57 0.47 7.01 31.21
CA ALA A 57 0.34 8.47 31.32
C ALA A 57 -0.67 8.87 32.42
N PRO A 58 -0.53 10.06 33.02
CA PRO A 58 -1.51 10.56 34.00
C PRO A 58 -2.95 10.45 33.46
N GLY A 59 -3.87 9.95 34.29
CA GLY A 59 -5.27 9.73 33.92
C GLY A 59 -5.54 8.48 33.07
N ARG A 60 -4.53 7.68 32.71
CA ARG A 60 -4.71 6.43 31.95
C ARG A 60 -4.35 5.23 32.80
N LYS A 61 -5.17 4.16 32.74
CA LYS A 61 -4.96 2.91 33.52
C LYS A 61 -3.92 1.99 32.89
N PHE A 62 -3.67 2.11 31.58
CA PHE A 62 -2.77 1.23 30.81
C PHE A 62 -2.15 1.95 29.60
N VAL A 63 -1.13 1.32 29.02
CA VAL A 63 -0.45 1.75 27.80
C VAL A 63 -1.01 0.96 26.63
N LEU A 64 -1.46 1.63 25.57
CA LEU A 64 -1.86 0.97 24.33
C LEU A 64 -0.63 0.55 23.52
N TRP A 65 -0.62 -0.71 23.10
CA TRP A 65 0.32 -1.26 22.12
C TRP A 65 -0.43 -1.54 20.81
N HIS A 66 -0.12 -0.78 19.77
CA HIS A 66 -0.69 -0.99 18.45
C HIS A 66 0.26 -1.79 17.58
N VAL A 67 -0.13 -3.01 17.23
CA VAL A 67 0.66 -4.03 16.52
C VAL A 67 -0.02 -4.45 15.23
N ARG A 68 0.77 -4.90 14.25
CA ARG A 68 0.29 -5.25 12.90
C ARG A 68 0.80 -6.60 12.38
N ARG A 69 1.66 -7.28 13.15
CA ARG A 69 2.30 -8.54 12.75
C ARG A 69 2.39 -9.54 13.90
N ASN A 70 2.52 -10.82 13.55
CA ASN A 70 2.57 -11.91 14.53
C ASN A 70 3.74 -11.80 15.52
N ASN A 71 4.92 -11.33 15.08
CA ASN A 71 6.06 -11.12 15.97
C ASN A 71 5.84 -9.93 16.92
N GLU A 72 5.07 -8.95 16.49
CA GLU A 72 4.73 -7.76 17.28
C GLU A 72 3.70 -8.09 18.34
N ILE A 73 2.63 -8.83 18.00
CA ILE A 73 1.63 -9.26 18.99
C ILE A 73 2.25 -10.21 20.03
N ARG A 74 3.19 -11.09 19.65
CA ARG A 74 3.93 -11.92 20.61
C ARG A 74 4.71 -11.07 21.62
N ALA A 75 5.36 -9.98 21.18
CA ALA A 75 6.05 -9.06 22.08
C ALA A 75 5.07 -8.32 23.01
N ALA A 76 3.90 -7.93 22.51
CA ALA A 76 2.87 -7.29 23.31
C ALA A 76 2.24 -8.24 24.34
N LEU A 77 1.99 -9.51 23.96
CA LEU A 77 1.52 -10.56 24.89
C LEU A 77 2.57 -10.87 25.97
N LEU A 78 3.87 -10.92 25.62
CA LEU A 78 4.95 -11.04 26.61
C LEU A 78 4.87 -9.88 27.63
N ALA A 79 4.67 -8.63 27.16
CA ALA A 79 4.53 -7.48 28.05
C ALA A 79 3.34 -7.60 28.99
N ARG A 80 2.16 -7.93 28.45
CA ARG A 80 0.91 -7.99 29.22
C ARG A 80 0.83 -9.22 30.12
N ASP A 81 1.05 -10.42 29.57
CA ASP A 81 0.70 -11.67 30.22
C ASP A 81 1.83 -12.28 31.07
N ILE A 82 3.09 -12.08 30.66
CA ILE A 82 4.26 -12.62 31.37
C ILE A 82 4.87 -11.56 32.28
N LEU A 83 5.16 -10.35 31.74
CA LEU A 83 5.74 -9.27 32.53
C LEU A 83 4.69 -8.51 33.38
N LYS A 84 3.40 -8.86 33.24
CA LYS A 84 2.26 -8.27 33.97
C LYS A 84 2.23 -6.74 33.92
N LEU A 85 2.64 -6.17 32.78
CA LEU A 85 2.60 -4.73 32.58
C LEU A 85 1.17 -4.26 32.28
N PRO A 86 0.79 -3.05 32.68
CA PRO A 86 -0.53 -2.47 32.37
C PRO A 86 -0.60 -2.09 30.88
N VAL A 87 -0.83 -3.07 30.02
CA VAL A 87 -0.85 -2.95 28.57
C VAL A 87 -2.18 -3.46 28.03
N ARG A 88 -2.77 -2.75 27.06
CA ARG A 88 -3.80 -3.27 26.17
C ARG A 88 -3.29 -3.29 24.73
N ILE A 89 -3.71 -4.32 23.99
CA ILE A 89 -3.18 -4.66 22.67
C ILE A 89 -4.24 -4.40 21.62
N ILE A 90 -3.90 -3.57 20.62
CA ILE A 90 -4.68 -3.36 19.41
C ILE A 90 -3.95 -4.02 18.26
N PHE A 91 -4.65 -4.85 17.49
CA PHE A 91 -4.11 -5.48 16.29
C PHE A 91 -4.81 -4.96 15.05
N THR A 92 -4.06 -4.45 14.05
CA THR A 92 -4.63 -4.14 12.73
C THR A 92 -4.32 -5.25 11.73
N SER A 93 -5.36 -5.77 11.09
CA SER A 93 -5.31 -6.81 10.06
C SER A 93 -5.75 -6.30 8.69
N ALA A 94 -4.89 -6.47 7.68
CA ALA A 94 -5.20 -6.19 6.28
C ALA A 94 -5.29 -7.49 5.43
N ALA A 95 -5.31 -8.67 6.06
CA ALA A 95 -5.26 -9.94 5.35
C ALA A 95 -6.66 -10.39 4.93
N GLN A 96 -6.88 -10.48 3.64
CA GLN A 96 -8.11 -11.05 3.05
C GLN A 96 -7.97 -12.56 2.79
N ARG A 97 -7.52 -13.29 3.80
CA ARG A 97 -7.42 -14.75 3.79
C ARG A 97 -7.47 -15.30 5.20
N ARG A 98 -7.96 -16.53 5.31
CA ARG A 98 -7.97 -17.22 6.60
C ARG A 98 -6.55 -17.44 7.11
N HIS A 99 -6.25 -16.93 8.29
CA HIS A 99 -5.00 -17.20 8.98
C HIS A 99 -4.95 -18.67 9.45
N SER A 100 -3.74 -19.23 9.52
CA SER A 100 -3.53 -20.53 10.19
C SER A 100 -3.85 -20.43 11.69
N ALA A 101 -3.95 -21.58 12.38
CA ALA A 101 -4.41 -21.65 13.77
C ALA A 101 -3.62 -20.75 14.73
N VAL A 102 -2.28 -20.77 14.65
CA VAL A 102 -1.44 -19.97 15.56
C VAL A 102 -1.61 -18.46 15.38
N PRO A 103 -1.53 -17.87 14.19
CA PRO A 103 -1.87 -16.46 14.00
C PRO A 103 -3.28 -16.09 14.45
N ARG A 104 -4.28 -16.92 14.17
CA ARG A 104 -5.66 -16.68 14.63
C ARG A 104 -5.76 -16.62 16.15
N TRP A 105 -5.12 -17.58 16.82
CA TRP A 105 -5.09 -17.60 18.28
C TRP A 105 -4.36 -16.38 18.84
N LEU A 106 -3.22 -15.98 18.24
CA LEU A 106 -2.52 -14.76 18.68
C LEU A 106 -3.41 -13.51 18.52
N ILE A 107 -4.10 -13.37 17.39
CA ILE A 107 -4.99 -12.23 17.13
C ILE A 107 -6.17 -12.23 18.10
N SER A 108 -6.73 -13.40 18.46
CA SER A 108 -7.84 -13.49 19.42
C SER A 108 -7.47 -13.06 20.84
N GLN A 109 -6.18 -12.93 21.15
CA GLN A 109 -5.68 -12.43 22.43
C GLN A 109 -5.56 -10.89 22.47
N ALA A 110 -5.79 -10.20 21.38
CA ALA A 110 -5.81 -8.73 21.36
C ALA A 110 -7.06 -8.19 22.09
N ASP A 111 -6.92 -7.05 22.76
CA ASP A 111 -8.02 -6.38 23.43
C ASP A 111 -8.97 -5.71 22.42
N ALA A 112 -8.45 -5.29 21.26
CA ALA A 112 -9.25 -4.86 20.11
C ALA A 112 -8.57 -5.27 18.79
N VAL A 113 -9.38 -5.61 17.79
CA VAL A 113 -8.92 -5.90 16.42
C VAL A 113 -9.55 -4.88 15.47
N ILE A 114 -8.70 -4.21 14.70
CA ILE A 114 -9.11 -3.34 13.60
C ILE A 114 -8.90 -4.13 12.31
N ALA A 115 -9.95 -4.32 11.53
CA ALA A 115 -9.84 -4.83 10.17
C ALA A 115 -9.75 -3.67 9.18
N THR A 116 -9.02 -3.84 8.07
CA THR A 116 -8.88 -2.76 7.08
C THR A 116 -9.98 -2.77 6.03
N THR A 117 -10.76 -3.84 5.94
CA THR A 117 -11.94 -3.98 5.09
C THR A 117 -12.95 -4.92 5.73
N GLU A 118 -14.18 -4.90 5.26
CA GLU A 118 -15.23 -5.83 5.67
C GLU A 118 -14.85 -7.29 5.37
N GLU A 119 -14.21 -7.52 4.22
CA GLU A 119 -13.72 -8.85 3.85
C GLU A 119 -12.59 -9.30 4.79
N ALA A 120 -11.68 -8.39 5.16
CA ALA A 120 -10.62 -8.70 6.11
C ALA A 120 -11.20 -9.00 7.50
N ALA A 121 -12.31 -8.35 7.89
CA ALA A 121 -13.01 -8.59 9.14
C ALA A 121 -13.56 -10.03 9.23
N ALA A 122 -14.03 -10.60 8.13
CA ALA A 122 -14.52 -11.97 8.09
C ALA A 122 -13.44 -13.04 8.38
N PHE A 123 -12.16 -12.70 8.30
CA PHE A 123 -11.04 -13.63 8.48
C PHE A 123 -10.35 -13.54 9.84
N VAL A 124 -10.71 -12.56 10.69
CA VAL A 124 -10.10 -12.37 12.00
C VAL A 124 -11.13 -12.41 13.12
N PRO A 125 -10.76 -12.90 14.31
CA PRO A 125 -11.66 -12.93 15.45
C PRO A 125 -11.80 -11.56 16.11
N ASN A 126 -12.91 -11.32 16.81
CA ASN A 126 -13.12 -10.20 17.73
C ASN A 126 -12.86 -8.83 17.09
N VAL A 127 -13.37 -8.63 15.86
CA VAL A 127 -13.26 -7.34 15.18
C VAL A 127 -14.03 -6.28 15.97
N HIS A 128 -13.31 -5.24 16.37
CA HIS A 128 -13.84 -4.09 17.10
C HIS A 128 -14.32 -2.99 16.15
N ALA A 129 -13.54 -2.76 15.07
CA ALA A 129 -13.87 -1.77 14.06
C ALA A 129 -13.31 -2.15 12.69
N VAL A 130 -13.96 -1.67 11.64
CA VAL A 130 -13.38 -1.63 10.28
C VAL A 130 -12.90 -0.21 10.04
N VAL A 131 -11.61 -0.07 9.72
CA VAL A 131 -10.96 1.20 9.42
C VAL A 131 -10.08 1.03 8.19
N HIS A 132 -10.51 1.62 7.09
CA HIS A 132 -9.80 1.54 5.82
C HIS A 132 -8.46 2.26 5.89
N HIS A 133 -7.44 1.71 5.21
CA HIS A 133 -6.18 2.43 5.04
C HIS A 133 -6.38 3.66 4.17
N GLY A 134 -5.77 4.74 4.57
CA GLY A 134 -5.82 6.02 3.87
C GLY A 134 -4.51 6.38 3.15
N VAL A 135 -4.62 7.26 2.17
CA VAL A 135 -3.50 7.85 1.45
C VAL A 135 -3.25 9.28 1.93
N ASP A 136 -1.98 9.65 2.08
CA ASP A 136 -1.56 11.02 2.36
C ASP A 136 -1.64 11.86 1.06
N PRO A 137 -2.62 12.77 0.90
CA PRO A 137 -2.85 13.52 -0.33
C PRO A 137 -1.82 14.61 -0.59
N GLU A 138 -1.06 15.03 0.43
CA GLU A 138 0.04 15.98 0.29
C GLU A 138 1.29 15.29 -0.25
N ARG A 139 1.52 14.07 0.20
CA ARG A 139 2.62 13.24 -0.28
C ARG A 139 2.37 12.72 -1.70
N PHE A 140 1.18 12.18 -1.94
CA PHE A 140 0.73 11.69 -3.24
C PHE A 140 -0.21 12.72 -3.88
N ARG A 141 0.39 13.75 -4.48
CA ARG A 141 -0.33 14.84 -5.16
C ARG A 141 0.00 14.86 -6.64
N PRO A 142 -0.88 15.38 -7.48
CA PRO A 142 -0.61 15.56 -8.90
C PRO A 142 0.66 16.39 -9.16
N ALA A 143 1.28 16.15 -10.30
CA ALA A 143 2.29 17.07 -10.82
C ALA A 143 1.56 18.30 -11.42
N GLU A 144 2.16 19.47 -11.31
CA GLU A 144 1.69 20.68 -12.00
C GLU A 144 1.77 20.51 -13.52
N ASP A 145 2.87 19.92 -13.99
CA ASP A 145 3.07 19.48 -15.37
C ASP A 145 3.59 18.03 -15.34
N ARG A 146 2.74 17.11 -15.80
CA ARG A 146 3.07 15.67 -15.84
C ARG A 146 4.19 15.36 -16.82
N ALA A 147 4.22 16.05 -17.97
CA ALA A 147 5.25 15.84 -18.98
C ALA A 147 6.62 16.33 -18.49
N ALA A 148 6.67 17.48 -17.82
CA ALA A 148 7.87 17.95 -17.16
C ALA A 148 8.33 17.01 -16.05
N ALA A 149 7.41 16.51 -15.22
CA ALA A 149 7.71 15.54 -14.18
C ALA A 149 8.25 14.21 -14.74
N TRP A 150 7.72 13.73 -15.88
CA TRP A 150 8.24 12.56 -16.58
C TRP A 150 9.66 12.76 -17.07
N LYS A 151 9.92 13.91 -17.71
CA LYS A 151 11.27 14.27 -18.21
C LYS A 151 12.31 14.34 -17.09
N LEU A 152 11.93 14.82 -15.89
CA LEU A 152 12.80 14.84 -14.71
C LEU A 152 13.20 13.42 -14.26
N GLY A 153 12.36 12.42 -14.49
CA GLY A 153 12.64 11.02 -14.21
C GLY A 153 13.69 10.39 -15.13
N GLN A 154 14.09 11.08 -16.23
CA GLN A 154 15.07 10.63 -17.22
C GLN A 154 14.73 9.29 -17.89
N TYR A 155 13.46 8.92 -17.93
CA TYR A 155 12.98 7.76 -18.67
C TYR A 155 12.79 8.12 -20.16
N PRO A 156 12.93 7.15 -21.08
CA PRO A 156 12.70 7.39 -22.51
C PRO A 156 11.25 7.81 -22.80
N GLY A 157 11.05 8.43 -23.98
CA GLY A 157 9.73 8.81 -24.46
C GLY A 157 9.13 10.03 -23.75
N LYS A 158 7.84 10.27 -23.99
CA LYS A 158 7.13 11.46 -23.52
C LYS A 158 6.15 11.15 -22.38
N PHE A 159 5.76 9.87 -22.21
CA PHE A 159 4.83 9.47 -21.16
C PHE A 159 5.14 8.06 -20.65
N GLY A 160 4.70 7.78 -19.42
CA GLY A 160 4.95 6.53 -18.73
C GLY A 160 3.69 5.78 -18.30
N ILE A 161 3.74 4.46 -18.49
CA ILE A 161 2.77 3.50 -17.95
C ILE A 161 3.52 2.63 -16.95
N ALA A 162 3.01 2.40 -15.76
CA ALA A 162 3.73 1.58 -14.79
C ALA A 162 2.88 0.50 -14.14
N THR A 163 3.56 -0.57 -13.72
CA THR A 163 3.08 -1.46 -12.66
C THR A 163 4.04 -1.38 -11.47
N ILE A 164 3.51 -1.29 -10.26
CA ILE A 164 4.29 -1.05 -9.05
C ILE A 164 3.97 -2.11 -8.00
N GLY A 165 4.99 -2.86 -7.58
CA GLY A 165 4.85 -3.90 -6.58
C GLY A 165 5.99 -4.91 -6.65
N ARG A 166 5.98 -5.91 -5.76
CA ARG A 166 6.95 -7.01 -5.85
C ARG A 166 6.75 -7.77 -7.15
N ILE A 167 7.85 -8.01 -7.87
CA ILE A 167 7.80 -8.72 -9.16
C ILE A 167 7.59 -10.21 -8.91
N ARG A 168 6.38 -10.68 -9.21
CA ARG A 168 5.93 -12.07 -9.02
C ARG A 168 4.60 -12.29 -9.75
N PRO A 169 4.26 -13.56 -10.10
CA PRO A 169 3.02 -13.87 -10.83
C PRO A 169 1.74 -13.35 -10.16
N GLU A 170 1.66 -13.44 -8.83
CA GLU A 170 0.47 -13.00 -8.09
C GLU A 170 0.18 -11.49 -8.21
N LYS A 171 1.20 -10.70 -8.64
CA LYS A 171 1.05 -9.26 -8.90
C LYS A 171 0.73 -8.94 -10.37
N GLY A 172 0.58 -9.96 -11.22
CA GLY A 172 0.23 -9.78 -12.63
C GLY A 172 1.30 -9.07 -13.47
N THR A 173 2.58 -9.17 -13.04
CA THR A 173 3.69 -8.53 -13.78
C THR A 173 3.81 -9.10 -15.20
N ASP A 174 3.50 -10.37 -15.40
CA ASP A 174 3.44 -11.03 -16.70
C ASP A 174 2.32 -10.48 -17.59
N LEU A 175 1.12 -10.26 -17.04
CA LEU A 175 0.00 -9.67 -17.75
C LEU A 175 0.33 -8.23 -18.21
N PHE A 176 0.98 -7.47 -17.34
CA PHE A 176 1.48 -6.14 -17.69
C PHE A 176 2.49 -6.19 -18.83
N VAL A 177 3.49 -7.07 -18.73
CA VAL A 177 4.52 -7.22 -19.78
C VAL A 177 3.88 -7.61 -21.11
N GLU A 178 2.99 -8.60 -21.14
CA GLU A 178 2.28 -9.01 -22.36
C GLU A 178 1.46 -7.86 -22.96
N ALA A 179 0.70 -7.14 -22.13
CA ALA A 179 -0.06 -5.97 -22.60
C ALA A 179 0.85 -4.89 -23.19
N MET A 180 1.98 -4.58 -22.54
CA MET A 180 2.90 -3.54 -23.00
C MET A 180 3.69 -3.95 -24.27
N ILE A 181 3.99 -5.22 -24.44
CA ILE A 181 4.60 -5.73 -25.70
C ILE A 181 3.65 -5.49 -26.88
N ARG A 182 2.35 -5.64 -26.69
CA ARG A 182 1.32 -5.42 -27.74
C ARG A 182 0.96 -3.94 -27.91
N LEU A 183 1.06 -3.15 -26.85
CA LEU A 183 0.68 -1.73 -26.84
C LEU A 183 1.76 -0.83 -27.46
N LEU A 184 2.99 -0.91 -26.94
CA LEU A 184 4.03 0.08 -27.20
C LEU A 184 4.49 0.21 -28.66
N PRO A 185 4.42 -0.82 -29.53
CA PRO A 185 4.72 -0.62 -30.95
C PRO A 185 3.88 0.47 -31.63
N GLN A 186 2.66 0.72 -31.14
CA GLN A 186 1.76 1.74 -31.68
C GLN A 186 1.98 3.13 -31.06
N TYR A 187 2.72 3.20 -29.96
CA TYR A 187 2.98 4.43 -29.21
C TYR A 187 4.50 4.64 -29.04
N PRO A 188 5.21 5.14 -30.06
CA PRO A 188 6.68 5.26 -30.04
C PRO A 188 7.19 6.13 -28.90
N ASP A 189 6.42 7.10 -28.42
CA ASP A 189 6.75 7.98 -27.31
C ASP A 189 6.40 7.40 -25.90
N GLY A 190 5.81 6.21 -25.83
CA GLY A 190 5.43 5.57 -24.57
C GLY A 190 6.55 4.71 -23.97
N THR A 191 6.67 4.68 -22.66
CA THR A 191 7.58 3.79 -21.91
C THR A 191 6.81 3.08 -20.80
N ALA A 192 7.06 1.79 -20.62
CA ALA A 192 6.52 0.98 -19.55
C ALA A 192 7.55 0.75 -18.44
N LEU A 193 7.17 0.99 -17.20
CA LEU A 193 8.03 0.77 -16.03
C LEU A 193 7.50 -0.37 -15.16
N ILE A 194 8.39 -1.31 -14.84
CA ILE A 194 8.13 -2.40 -13.89
C ILE A 194 8.91 -2.07 -12.62
N VAL A 195 8.18 -1.52 -11.65
CA VAL A 195 8.76 -0.97 -10.42
C VAL A 195 8.62 -1.95 -9.27
N GLY A 196 9.73 -2.36 -8.68
CA GLY A 196 9.70 -3.17 -7.48
C GLY A 196 10.82 -4.18 -7.36
N LYS A 197 10.84 -4.80 -6.20
CA LYS A 197 11.88 -5.76 -5.82
C LYS A 197 11.58 -7.15 -6.35
N VAL A 198 12.62 -7.82 -6.83
CA VAL A 198 12.66 -9.25 -7.14
C VAL A 198 13.26 -10.00 -5.97
N THR A 199 12.59 -11.03 -5.47
CA THR A 199 13.17 -11.96 -4.49
C THR A 199 14.01 -13.04 -5.21
N ALA A 200 14.89 -13.70 -4.49
CA ALA A 200 15.72 -14.77 -5.07
C ALA A 200 14.87 -15.86 -5.74
N SER A 201 13.72 -16.21 -5.15
CA SER A 201 12.80 -17.22 -5.69
C SER A 201 12.10 -16.79 -6.99
N GLN A 202 12.07 -15.50 -7.31
CA GLN A 202 11.38 -14.95 -8.49
C GLN A 202 12.35 -14.53 -9.62
N ARG A 203 13.65 -14.80 -9.47
CA ARG A 203 14.64 -14.45 -10.52
C ARG A 203 14.38 -15.15 -11.84
N ARG A 204 13.94 -16.42 -11.81
CA ARG A 204 13.58 -17.17 -13.03
C ARG A 204 12.41 -16.50 -13.75
N PHE A 205 11.35 -16.17 -13.02
CA PHE A 205 10.19 -15.45 -13.56
C PHE A 205 10.59 -14.13 -14.20
N GLN A 206 11.39 -13.31 -13.51
CA GLN A 206 11.90 -12.06 -14.10
C GLN A 206 12.73 -12.31 -15.38
N GLY A 207 13.57 -13.36 -15.37
CA GLY A 207 14.38 -13.72 -16.55
C GLY A 207 13.53 -14.12 -17.76
N GLU A 208 12.40 -14.82 -17.54
CA GLU A 208 11.44 -15.17 -18.58
C GLU A 208 10.79 -13.91 -19.17
N LEU A 209 10.34 -12.97 -18.33
CA LEU A 209 9.78 -11.70 -18.80
C LEU A 209 10.79 -10.86 -19.59
N LYS A 210 12.04 -10.79 -19.16
CA LYS A 210 13.10 -10.09 -19.88
C LYS A 210 13.35 -10.67 -21.28
N ARG A 211 13.33 -12.00 -21.41
CA ARG A 211 13.46 -12.66 -22.72
C ARG A 211 12.30 -12.33 -23.66
N GLN A 212 11.06 -12.26 -23.16
CA GLN A 212 9.90 -11.87 -23.95
C GLN A 212 10.02 -10.43 -24.42
N ILE A 213 10.47 -9.52 -23.57
CA ILE A 213 10.68 -8.11 -23.88
C ILE A 213 11.79 -7.95 -24.94
N ASP A 214 12.88 -8.71 -24.79
CA ASP A 214 14.00 -8.69 -25.73
C ASP A 214 13.61 -9.23 -27.11
N ALA A 215 12.91 -10.37 -27.15
CA ALA A 215 12.36 -10.94 -28.37
C ALA A 215 11.40 -9.99 -29.11
N ALA A 216 10.70 -9.13 -28.39
CA ALA A 216 9.85 -8.08 -28.96
C ALA A 216 10.62 -6.81 -29.37
N GLY A 217 11.93 -6.72 -29.13
CA GLY A 217 12.74 -5.52 -29.44
C GLY A 217 12.44 -4.32 -28.53
N LEU A 218 11.83 -4.52 -27.36
CA LEU A 218 11.35 -3.45 -26.50
C LEU A 218 12.18 -3.23 -25.23
N THR A 219 13.38 -3.78 -25.14
CA THR A 219 14.26 -3.70 -23.96
C THR A 219 14.55 -2.27 -23.49
N LYS A 220 14.58 -1.30 -24.41
CA LYS A 220 14.79 0.13 -24.08
C LYS A 220 13.51 0.84 -23.63
N ARG A 221 12.33 0.21 -23.77
CA ARG A 221 11.03 0.83 -23.53
C ARG A 221 10.16 0.11 -22.51
N ILE A 222 10.48 -1.14 -22.18
CA ILE A 222 9.87 -1.86 -21.05
C ILE A 222 10.99 -2.11 -20.02
N ILE A 223 11.00 -1.32 -18.96
CA ILE A 223 12.17 -1.15 -18.10
C ILE A 223 11.87 -1.67 -16.70
N PHE A 224 12.70 -2.59 -16.21
CA PHE A 224 12.73 -2.97 -14.79
C PHE A 224 13.55 -1.96 -14.01
N THR A 225 12.91 -1.10 -13.22
CA THR A 225 13.59 -0.05 -12.44
C THR A 225 14.26 -0.58 -11.17
N GLY A 226 13.87 -1.79 -10.72
CA GLY A 226 14.18 -2.25 -9.37
C GLY A 226 13.32 -1.58 -8.31
N GLU A 227 13.73 -1.68 -7.05
CA GLU A 227 13.05 -1.06 -5.91
C GLU A 227 13.36 0.44 -5.88
N ILE A 228 12.33 1.26 -5.88
CA ILE A 228 12.45 2.73 -5.73
C ILE A 228 12.29 3.08 -4.26
N PRO A 229 13.18 3.91 -3.69
CA PRO A 229 13.05 4.39 -2.32
C PRO A 229 11.70 5.05 -2.07
N SER A 230 11.13 4.83 -0.88
CA SER A 230 9.77 5.28 -0.56
C SER A 230 9.59 6.80 -0.61
N ASP A 231 10.65 7.57 -0.39
CA ASP A 231 10.68 9.04 -0.50
C ASP A 231 10.65 9.53 -1.95
N ARG A 232 11.16 8.73 -2.90
CA ARG A 232 11.16 9.03 -4.34
C ARG A 232 9.93 8.48 -5.08
N LEU A 233 9.24 7.51 -4.49
CA LEU A 233 8.08 6.89 -5.12
C LEU A 233 6.97 7.90 -5.49
N PRO A 234 6.60 8.90 -4.66
CA PRO A 234 5.58 9.87 -5.02
C PRO A 234 5.96 10.69 -6.27
N GLN A 235 7.25 11.02 -6.45
CA GLN A 235 7.72 11.74 -7.63
C GLN A 235 7.54 10.90 -8.90
N LEU A 236 7.87 9.61 -8.86
CA LEU A 236 7.61 8.71 -9.97
C LEU A 236 6.11 8.60 -10.26
N VAL A 237 5.31 8.31 -9.22
CA VAL A 237 3.87 8.06 -9.39
C VAL A 237 3.18 9.25 -10.08
N ARG A 238 3.41 10.49 -9.62
CA ARG A 238 2.80 11.68 -10.22
C ARG A 238 3.22 11.97 -11.66
N SER A 239 4.33 11.40 -12.11
CA SER A 239 4.82 11.55 -13.49
C SER A 239 4.19 10.58 -14.49
N LEU A 240 3.49 9.55 -13.99
CA LEU A 240 2.87 8.53 -14.82
C LEU A 240 1.59 9.05 -15.49
N SER A 241 1.35 8.58 -16.72
CA SER A 241 0.06 8.79 -17.39
C SER A 241 -0.97 7.71 -17.02
N LEU A 242 -0.49 6.52 -16.62
CA LEU A 242 -1.36 5.39 -16.30
C LEU A 242 -0.66 4.42 -15.34
N LEU A 243 -1.39 3.92 -14.36
CA LEU A 243 -0.98 2.78 -13.55
C LEU A 243 -1.80 1.53 -13.93
N VAL A 244 -1.13 0.38 -14.06
CA VAL A 244 -1.78 -0.92 -14.25
C VAL A 244 -1.52 -1.78 -13.01
N ALA A 245 -2.57 -2.16 -12.31
CA ALA A 245 -2.56 -3.00 -11.12
C ALA A 245 -3.26 -4.34 -11.40
N GLY A 246 -2.62 -5.19 -12.22
CA GLY A 246 -3.16 -6.47 -12.72
C GLY A 246 -2.98 -7.63 -11.74
N ALA A 247 -3.11 -7.43 -10.44
CA ALA A 247 -2.88 -8.47 -9.45
C ALA A 247 -3.91 -9.60 -9.54
N ARG A 248 -3.45 -10.86 -9.43
CA ARG A 248 -4.32 -12.06 -9.27
C ARG A 248 -4.82 -12.19 -7.84
N TYR A 249 -4.07 -11.66 -6.90
CA TYR A 249 -4.42 -11.61 -5.49
C TYR A 249 -3.82 -10.35 -4.84
N GLU A 250 -4.68 -9.61 -4.18
CA GLU A 250 -4.30 -8.46 -3.36
C GLU A 250 -5.16 -8.43 -2.09
N GLY A 251 -4.57 -7.96 -0.98
CA GLY A 251 -5.33 -7.67 0.23
C GLY A 251 -6.00 -6.32 0.14
N TYR A 252 -5.28 -5.28 0.48
CA TYR A 252 -5.75 -3.91 0.36
C TYR A 252 -5.23 -3.23 -0.91
N GLY A 253 -3.90 -3.17 -1.06
CA GLY A 253 -3.24 -2.65 -2.26
C GLY A 253 -3.16 -1.14 -2.32
N MET A 254 -2.22 -0.53 -1.60
CA MET A 254 -2.07 0.92 -1.54
C MET A 254 -1.69 1.58 -2.88
N THR A 255 -1.02 0.86 -3.77
CA THR A 255 -0.46 1.46 -4.99
C THR A 255 -1.50 2.09 -5.94
N PRO A 256 -2.65 1.44 -6.23
CA PRO A 256 -3.73 2.10 -6.97
C PRO A 256 -4.22 3.38 -6.28
N LEU A 257 -4.40 3.33 -4.97
CA LEU A 257 -4.86 4.48 -4.20
C LEU A 257 -3.83 5.63 -4.21
N GLU A 258 -2.54 5.31 -4.11
CA GLU A 258 -1.44 6.28 -4.25
C GLU A 258 -1.40 6.93 -5.64
N ALA A 259 -1.66 6.15 -6.70
CA ALA A 259 -1.77 6.65 -8.07
C ALA A 259 -2.99 7.57 -8.23
N MET A 260 -4.17 7.13 -7.78
CA MET A 260 -5.39 7.93 -7.82
C MET A 260 -5.22 9.25 -7.08
N ALA A 261 -4.65 9.25 -5.88
CA ALA A 261 -4.34 10.46 -5.11
C ALA A 261 -3.37 11.39 -5.85
N SER A 262 -2.47 10.83 -6.68
CA SER A 262 -1.57 11.59 -7.55
C SER A 262 -2.23 12.05 -8.87
N GLY A 263 -3.54 11.87 -9.04
CA GLY A 263 -4.25 12.18 -10.28
C GLY A 263 -3.84 11.29 -11.45
N VAL A 264 -3.41 10.05 -11.18
CA VAL A 264 -3.03 9.09 -12.21
C VAL A 264 -4.14 8.06 -12.37
N PRO A 265 -4.73 7.93 -13.56
CA PRO A 265 -5.72 6.89 -13.84
C PRO A 265 -5.18 5.49 -13.59
N VAL A 266 -6.07 4.59 -13.18
CA VAL A 266 -5.72 3.22 -12.83
C VAL A 266 -6.54 2.23 -13.66
N ILE A 267 -5.85 1.25 -14.25
CA ILE A 267 -6.47 0.00 -14.71
C ILE A 267 -6.17 -1.05 -13.65
N ALA A 268 -7.19 -1.60 -13.02
CA ALA A 268 -7.04 -2.59 -11.95
C ALA A 268 -7.81 -3.87 -12.26
N SER A 269 -7.25 -5.02 -11.89
CA SER A 269 -8.00 -6.27 -11.89
C SER A 269 -9.08 -6.28 -10.80
N ASP A 270 -10.17 -7.00 -11.05
CA ASP A 270 -11.22 -7.23 -10.05
C ASP A 270 -10.69 -8.19 -8.96
N THR A 271 -9.97 -7.62 -8.00
CA THR A 271 -9.42 -8.39 -6.87
C THR A 271 -9.24 -7.53 -5.62
N GLY A 272 -9.38 -8.15 -4.46
CA GLY A 272 -9.17 -7.51 -3.17
C GLY A 272 -10.04 -6.26 -3.01
N PHE A 273 -9.43 -5.16 -2.60
CA PHE A 273 -10.13 -3.89 -2.37
C PHE A 273 -10.10 -2.93 -3.59
N PHE A 274 -9.57 -3.37 -4.74
CA PHE A 274 -9.49 -2.55 -5.95
C PHE A 274 -10.85 -2.09 -6.47
N PRO A 275 -11.92 -2.93 -6.50
CA PRO A 275 -13.24 -2.48 -6.88
C PRO A 275 -13.76 -1.31 -6.05
N ALA A 276 -13.50 -1.31 -4.74
CA ALA A 276 -13.91 -0.22 -3.85
C ALA A 276 -13.17 1.09 -4.18
N PHE A 277 -11.90 1.03 -4.58
CA PHE A 277 -11.17 2.23 -5.02
C PHE A 277 -11.73 2.78 -6.32
N ILE A 278 -11.89 1.93 -7.33
CA ILE A 278 -12.29 2.34 -8.69
C ILE A 278 -13.76 2.81 -8.73
N GLY A 279 -14.64 2.19 -7.93
CA GLY A 279 -16.07 2.41 -8.02
C GLY A 279 -16.64 1.84 -9.32
N ALA A 280 -17.75 2.38 -9.79
CA ALA A 280 -18.40 1.95 -11.04
C ALA A 280 -17.67 2.49 -12.29
N ASN A 281 -16.37 2.23 -12.43
CA ASN A 281 -15.50 2.76 -13.50
C ASN A 281 -15.42 4.29 -13.56
N GLU A 282 -15.64 4.96 -12.45
CA GLU A 282 -15.61 6.42 -12.39
C GLU A 282 -14.19 6.97 -12.25
N ALA A 283 -13.38 6.32 -11.42
CA ALA A 283 -12.04 6.77 -11.05
C ALA A 283 -10.91 5.92 -11.65
N GLY A 284 -11.24 5.00 -12.54
CA GLY A 284 -10.34 4.08 -13.21
C GLY A 284 -11.14 3.04 -13.98
N ILE A 285 -10.49 1.98 -14.44
CA ILE A 285 -11.13 0.88 -15.17
C ILE A 285 -10.87 -0.43 -14.44
N LEU A 286 -11.93 -1.17 -14.12
CA LEU A 286 -11.84 -2.55 -13.66
C LEU A 286 -11.77 -3.47 -14.88
N VAL A 287 -10.87 -4.43 -14.82
CA VAL A 287 -10.70 -5.49 -15.82
C VAL A 287 -10.80 -6.84 -15.16
N ASP A 288 -11.26 -7.83 -15.90
CA ASP A 288 -11.30 -9.21 -15.42
C ASP A 288 -9.88 -9.71 -15.12
N GLN A 289 -9.78 -10.55 -14.10
CA GLN A 289 -8.51 -11.18 -13.79
C GLN A 289 -8.02 -11.99 -14.98
N LEU A 290 -6.71 -11.87 -15.28
CA LEU A 290 -6.04 -12.58 -16.38
C LEU A 290 -6.40 -12.12 -17.80
N ASP A 291 -7.20 -11.08 -17.98
CA ASP A 291 -7.53 -10.57 -19.32
C ASP A 291 -6.56 -9.45 -19.77
N THR A 292 -5.49 -9.88 -20.44
CA THR A 292 -4.52 -8.96 -21.07
C THR A 292 -5.16 -8.11 -22.17
N GLY A 293 -6.20 -8.63 -22.86
CA GLY A 293 -6.92 -7.91 -23.90
C GLY A 293 -7.69 -6.71 -23.36
N GLN A 294 -8.34 -6.85 -22.20
CA GLN A 294 -9.01 -5.74 -21.52
C GLN A 294 -8.00 -4.70 -21.01
N ILE A 295 -6.83 -5.11 -20.48
CA ILE A 295 -5.77 -4.17 -20.11
C ILE A 295 -5.34 -3.36 -21.34
N LEU A 296 -5.11 -4.02 -22.47
CA LEU A 296 -4.68 -3.41 -23.71
C LEU A 296 -5.72 -2.41 -24.27
N SER A 297 -6.98 -2.81 -24.37
CA SER A 297 -8.06 -1.96 -24.88
C SER A 297 -8.33 -0.76 -23.97
N SER A 298 -8.31 -0.96 -22.66
CA SER A 298 -8.47 0.11 -21.67
C SER A 298 -7.32 1.12 -21.74
N ALA A 299 -6.07 0.63 -21.87
CA ALA A 299 -4.90 1.51 -22.00
C ALA A 299 -4.95 2.35 -23.27
N ARG A 300 -5.34 1.75 -24.41
CA ARG A 300 -5.56 2.48 -25.66
C ARG A 300 -6.61 3.56 -25.51
N ASN A 301 -7.77 3.21 -24.97
CA ASN A 301 -8.87 4.15 -24.79
C ASN A 301 -8.44 5.38 -23.97
N ILE A 302 -7.66 5.19 -22.90
CA ILE A 302 -7.17 6.31 -22.07
C ILE A 302 -6.11 7.14 -22.82
N ILE A 303 -5.18 6.50 -23.54
CA ILE A 303 -4.07 7.19 -24.19
C ILE A 303 -4.57 7.97 -25.42
N ASP A 304 -5.49 7.40 -26.19
CA ASP A 304 -6.01 8.01 -27.42
C ASP A 304 -7.00 9.14 -27.15
N ASN A 305 -7.50 9.25 -25.90
CA ASN A 305 -8.48 10.24 -25.51
C ASN A 305 -7.99 11.15 -24.36
N PRO A 306 -7.17 12.19 -24.64
CA PRO A 306 -6.62 13.08 -23.61
C PRO A 306 -7.67 13.70 -22.69
N GLY A 307 -8.85 14.04 -23.22
CA GLY A 307 -9.97 14.57 -22.43
C GLY A 307 -10.54 13.53 -21.45
N GLU A 308 -10.55 12.24 -21.80
CA GLU A 308 -10.94 11.17 -20.88
C GLU A 308 -9.87 10.93 -19.81
N LEU A 309 -8.61 10.95 -20.21
CA LEU A 309 -7.48 10.85 -19.27
C LEU A 309 -7.56 11.95 -18.21
N GLU A 310 -7.83 13.20 -18.59
CA GLU A 310 -7.93 14.32 -17.65
C GLU A 310 -9.16 14.16 -16.73
N ARG A 311 -10.33 13.82 -17.28
CA ARG A 311 -11.54 13.58 -16.50
C ARG A 311 -11.35 12.47 -15.48
N MET A 312 -10.78 11.34 -15.90
CA MET A 312 -10.49 10.21 -15.03
C MET A 312 -9.43 10.57 -13.97
N SER A 313 -8.40 11.34 -14.32
CA SER A 313 -7.40 11.85 -13.38
C SER A 313 -8.04 12.65 -12.24
N ASN A 314 -8.95 13.58 -12.58
CA ASN A 314 -9.62 14.44 -11.60
C ASN A 314 -10.56 13.62 -10.70
N ARG A 315 -11.37 12.71 -11.28
CA ARG A 315 -12.24 11.82 -10.50
C ARG A 315 -11.47 10.87 -9.59
N ALA A 316 -10.36 10.29 -10.10
CA ALA A 316 -9.50 9.42 -9.32
C ALA A 316 -8.97 10.13 -8.07
N ARG A 317 -8.44 11.35 -8.24
CA ARG A 317 -7.95 12.13 -7.10
C ARG A 317 -9.07 12.49 -6.13
N GLN A 318 -10.19 13.01 -6.62
CA GLN A 318 -11.29 13.41 -5.75
C GLN A 318 -11.78 12.22 -4.91
N ARG A 319 -12.01 11.07 -5.56
CA ARG A 319 -12.45 9.85 -4.87
C ARG A 319 -11.43 9.36 -3.84
N ALA A 320 -10.13 9.39 -4.18
CA ALA A 320 -9.07 8.98 -3.26
C ALA A 320 -9.02 9.85 -1.99
N ILE A 321 -9.26 11.17 -2.13
CA ILE A 321 -9.26 12.10 -1.00
C ILE A 321 -10.52 11.94 -0.17
N ASP A 322 -11.69 11.94 -0.82
CA ASP A 322 -12.98 11.99 -0.12
C ASP A 322 -13.27 10.69 0.65
N LEU A 323 -12.93 9.54 0.08
CA LEU A 323 -13.29 8.25 0.66
C LEU A 323 -12.12 7.54 1.37
N PHE A 324 -10.89 7.84 0.97
CA PHE A 324 -9.70 7.11 1.41
C PHE A 324 -8.56 8.05 1.84
N GLY A 325 -8.87 9.26 2.31
CA GLY A 325 -7.87 10.17 2.86
C GLY A 325 -7.28 9.63 4.18
N LEU A 326 -6.01 9.91 4.44
CA LEU A 326 -5.30 9.46 5.64
C LEU A 326 -5.98 9.92 6.94
N GLU A 327 -6.59 11.10 6.96
CA GLU A 327 -7.27 11.62 8.15
C GLU A 327 -8.44 10.72 8.58
N SER A 328 -9.20 10.15 7.63
CA SER A 328 -10.28 9.20 7.93
C SER A 328 -9.77 7.93 8.61
N GLU A 329 -8.62 7.39 8.18
CA GLU A 329 -7.95 6.26 8.85
C GLU A 329 -7.54 6.64 10.27
N ILE A 330 -6.93 7.81 10.43
CA ILE A 330 -6.45 8.31 11.72
C ILE A 330 -7.62 8.46 12.70
N ASP A 331 -8.70 9.09 12.28
CA ASP A 331 -9.89 9.32 13.12
C ASP A 331 -10.57 7.99 13.50
N GLY A 332 -10.64 7.05 12.56
CA GLY A 332 -11.15 5.70 12.84
C GLY A 332 -10.32 4.98 13.90
N ILE A 333 -8.99 5.02 13.78
CA ILE A 333 -8.07 4.43 14.75
C ILE A 333 -8.16 5.16 16.10
N HIS A 334 -8.27 6.49 16.11
CA HIS A 334 -8.39 7.28 17.33
C HIS A 334 -9.65 6.94 18.13
N ARG A 335 -10.79 6.74 17.45
CA ARG A 335 -12.02 6.28 18.12
C ARG A 335 -11.78 4.98 18.88
N VAL A 336 -11.16 3.99 18.28
CA VAL A 336 -10.82 2.73 18.95
C VAL A 336 -9.89 2.94 20.16
N TYR A 337 -8.94 3.88 20.06
CA TYR A 337 -8.07 4.19 21.20
C TYR A 337 -8.82 4.81 22.36
N GLU A 338 -9.66 5.80 22.12
CA GLU A 338 -10.42 6.46 23.17
C GLU A 338 -11.45 5.54 23.80
N GLU A 339 -12.15 4.71 23.01
CA GLU A 339 -13.07 3.69 23.52
C GLU A 339 -12.39 2.68 24.46
N LEU A 340 -11.15 2.28 24.14
CA LEU A 340 -10.41 1.39 25.04
C LEU A 340 -9.93 2.10 26.30
N TRP A 341 -9.70 3.42 26.28
CA TRP A 341 -9.23 4.17 27.44
C TRP A 341 -10.35 4.61 28.38
N THR A 342 -11.60 4.63 27.95
CA THR A 342 -12.78 4.84 28.81
C THR A 342 -13.08 3.58 29.62
#